data_0ccf7808b9d2e5175b22e9a52c0c85d5
#
_entry.id   0ccf7808b9d2e5175b22e9a52c0c85d5
#
_cell.length_a   1.000
_cell.length_b   1.000
_cell.length_c   1.000
_cell.angle_alpha   90.00
_cell.angle_beta   90.00
_cell.angle_gamma   90.00
#
_symmetry.space_group_name_H-M   'P 1'
#
loop_
_entity.id
_entity.type
_entity.pdbx_description
1 polymer ?
#
loop_
_entity_poly.entity_id
_entity_poly.type
_entity_poly.pdbx_seq_one_letter_code
_entity_poly.pdbx_strand_id
1 'polypeptide(L)'
;IGHDGSLLCSTGKGHGDAIHLADLCPGREGLEIMMPHEERPYGYDVHDATTGEIIVSATSSGDNGRGLAADFIPSNEGYEFWSSASNSIYSCSTGAELLTSRPDINFRIYWTGDPFDQTFDGRYASETGLCAPRIRNYNTAKGSINTFQEFTAYGTPSTCNTTKATPCLQADILGDWREEIVMFRHEDDYSSDQCTLMIFSTPEETEYKVPCLMEDHIYRMGIAWQNSSYNQPPHLGYSLPEFLGIDRATYVTHTANNAPEAPAEMPDNPDGSYNEVLATPGEDKGVVVGKC
;
A
#
# COMPACT_ATOMS: atom_id res chain seq x y z
N ILE A 1 -22.87 0.58 -8.59
CA ILE A 1 -24.17 0.44 -7.93
C ILE A 1 -24.46 1.75 -7.20
N GLY A 2 -25.70 2.30 -7.38
CA GLY A 2 -26.13 3.51 -6.71
C GLY A 2 -26.41 3.31 -5.22
N HIS A 3 -26.59 4.41 -4.48
CA HIS A 3 -26.91 4.40 -3.04
C HIS A 3 -28.24 3.67 -2.73
N ASP A 4 -29.13 3.60 -3.68
CA ASP A 4 -30.42 2.89 -3.59
C ASP A 4 -30.32 1.42 -4.03
N GLY A 5 -29.12 0.94 -4.36
CA GLY A 5 -28.86 -0.40 -4.88
C GLY A 5 -29.12 -0.57 -6.37
N SER A 6 -29.47 0.50 -7.10
CA SER A 6 -29.67 0.44 -8.55
C SER A 6 -28.36 0.15 -9.28
N LEU A 7 -28.44 -0.56 -10.41
CA LEU A 7 -27.30 -0.75 -11.29
C LEU A 7 -27.04 0.53 -12.08
N LEU A 8 -25.88 1.17 -11.85
CA LEU A 8 -25.46 2.36 -12.60
C LEU A 8 -24.81 1.98 -13.92
N CYS A 9 -23.86 1.08 -13.87
CA CYS A 9 -23.10 0.62 -15.04
C CYS A 9 -22.62 -0.82 -14.86
N SER A 10 -22.18 -1.43 -15.97
CA SER A 10 -21.49 -2.69 -15.97
C SER A 10 -20.40 -2.66 -17.06
N THR A 11 -19.16 -2.95 -16.69
CA THR A 11 -18.04 -2.98 -17.63
C THR A 11 -18.05 -4.22 -18.52
N GLY A 12 -18.80 -5.27 -18.13
CA GLY A 12 -18.81 -6.55 -18.84
C GLY A 12 -17.47 -7.30 -18.77
N LYS A 13 -16.61 -6.93 -17.83
CA LYS A 13 -15.32 -7.59 -17.58
C LYS A 13 -15.47 -8.74 -16.59
N GLY A 14 -14.47 -9.60 -16.52
CA GLY A 14 -14.45 -10.73 -15.60
C GLY A 14 -14.20 -10.33 -14.15
N HIS A 15 -14.42 -11.25 -13.24
CA HIS A 15 -14.07 -11.11 -11.81
C HIS A 15 -12.57 -10.86 -11.61
N GLY A 16 -12.21 -10.21 -10.52
CA GLY A 16 -10.83 -9.99 -10.08
C GLY A 16 -10.73 -9.84 -8.57
N ASP A 17 -9.53 -10.09 -8.02
CA ASP A 17 -9.24 -10.13 -6.58
C ASP A 17 -8.74 -8.80 -6.01
N ALA A 18 -8.59 -7.79 -6.84
CA ALA A 18 -8.16 -6.46 -6.43
C ALA A 18 -9.05 -5.39 -7.05
N ILE A 19 -9.30 -4.34 -6.30
CA ILE A 19 -10.03 -3.17 -6.75
C ILE A 19 -9.44 -1.92 -6.10
N HIS A 20 -9.14 -0.90 -6.89
CA HIS A 20 -8.56 0.35 -6.44
C HIS A 20 -9.43 1.50 -6.90
N LEU A 21 -10.07 2.19 -5.96
CA LEU A 21 -10.90 3.37 -6.18
C LEU A 21 -10.17 4.60 -5.65
N ALA A 22 -9.81 5.53 -6.53
CA ALA A 22 -9.18 6.80 -6.19
C ALA A 22 -9.35 7.81 -7.33
N ASP A 23 -8.83 9.01 -7.15
CA ASP A 23 -8.58 9.98 -8.23
C ASP A 23 -7.32 9.52 -9.00
N LEU A 24 -7.48 8.47 -9.83
CA LEU A 24 -6.37 7.86 -10.57
C LEU A 24 -5.91 8.73 -11.74
N CYS A 25 -6.81 9.56 -12.26
CA CYS A 25 -6.60 10.41 -13.42
C CYS A 25 -6.96 11.86 -13.09
N PRO A 26 -6.14 12.62 -12.35
CA PRO A 26 -6.48 13.95 -11.82
C PRO A 26 -6.93 14.99 -12.86
N GLY A 27 -6.65 14.75 -14.14
CA GLY A 27 -7.16 15.57 -15.24
C GLY A 27 -8.61 15.31 -15.64
N ARG A 28 -9.28 14.32 -15.01
CA ARG A 28 -10.70 13.98 -15.21
C ARG A 28 -11.50 14.39 -13.98
N GLU A 29 -12.78 14.63 -14.15
CA GLU A 29 -13.69 14.88 -13.03
C GLU A 29 -14.19 13.55 -12.45
N GLY A 30 -14.08 13.37 -11.15
CA GLY A 30 -14.58 12.19 -10.44
C GLY A 30 -13.47 11.26 -9.97
N LEU A 31 -13.85 10.00 -9.80
CA LEU A 31 -12.92 8.94 -9.39
C LEU A 31 -12.92 7.84 -10.44
N GLU A 32 -11.82 7.11 -10.47
CA GLU A 32 -11.67 5.95 -11.34
C GLU A 32 -11.46 4.68 -10.50
N ILE A 33 -11.75 3.58 -11.16
CA ILE A 33 -11.48 2.24 -10.64
C ILE A 33 -10.44 1.55 -11.53
N MET A 34 -9.38 1.04 -10.94
CA MET A 34 -8.49 0.07 -11.56
C MET A 34 -8.82 -1.33 -11.06
N MET A 35 -8.98 -2.28 -11.99
CA MET A 35 -9.31 -3.66 -11.67
C MET A 35 -8.58 -4.65 -12.58
N PRO A 36 -7.83 -5.63 -12.04
CA PRO A 36 -7.37 -6.80 -12.78
C PRO A 36 -8.47 -7.85 -12.87
N HIS A 37 -8.42 -8.72 -13.89
CA HIS A 37 -9.45 -9.74 -14.15
C HIS A 37 -8.87 -11.15 -14.16
N GLU A 38 -9.30 -11.98 -13.23
CA GLU A 38 -8.91 -13.39 -13.16
C GLU A 38 -9.87 -14.32 -13.92
N GLU A 39 -11.04 -13.81 -14.34
CA GLU A 39 -11.97 -14.51 -15.24
C GLU A 39 -11.96 -13.88 -16.63
N ARG A 40 -12.53 -14.59 -17.60
CA ARG A 40 -12.63 -14.10 -19.00
C ARG A 40 -13.63 -12.96 -19.15
N PRO A 41 -13.26 -11.91 -19.90
CA PRO A 41 -11.97 -11.69 -20.54
C PRO A 41 -10.90 -11.31 -19.51
N TYR A 42 -9.79 -12.07 -19.52
CA TYR A 42 -8.64 -11.78 -18.66
C TYR A 42 -8.00 -10.44 -19.01
N GLY A 43 -7.23 -9.89 -18.07
CA GLY A 43 -6.50 -8.65 -18.28
C GLY A 43 -6.75 -7.63 -17.18
N TYR A 44 -6.90 -6.38 -17.55
CA TYR A 44 -7.19 -5.30 -16.64
C TYR A 44 -7.98 -4.18 -17.32
N ASP A 45 -8.60 -3.31 -16.51
CA ASP A 45 -9.11 -2.04 -16.98
C ASP A 45 -8.94 -0.94 -15.91
N VAL A 46 -8.94 0.30 -16.40
CA VAL A 46 -9.19 1.52 -15.64
C VAL A 46 -10.44 2.14 -16.23
N HIS A 47 -11.42 2.45 -15.38
CA HIS A 47 -12.70 3.00 -15.81
C HIS A 47 -13.22 4.07 -14.85
N ASP A 48 -14.04 4.97 -15.36
CA ASP A 48 -14.77 5.95 -14.59
C ASP A 48 -15.73 5.25 -13.61
N ALA A 49 -15.62 5.58 -12.31
CA ALA A 49 -16.36 4.90 -11.25
C ALA A 49 -17.87 5.16 -11.28
N THR A 50 -18.32 6.23 -11.93
CA THR A 50 -19.72 6.62 -11.99
C THR A 50 -20.39 6.10 -13.26
N THR A 51 -19.74 6.24 -14.40
CA THR A 51 -20.31 5.92 -15.72
C THR A 51 -19.94 4.54 -16.22
N GLY A 52 -18.82 3.97 -15.74
CA GLY A 52 -18.24 2.73 -16.26
C GLY A 52 -17.52 2.91 -17.60
N GLU A 53 -17.29 4.15 -18.04
CA GLU A 53 -16.50 4.41 -19.25
C GLU A 53 -15.10 3.84 -19.10
N ILE A 54 -14.68 2.98 -20.03
CA ILE A 54 -13.35 2.39 -20.04
C ILE A 54 -12.35 3.43 -20.55
N ILE A 55 -11.38 3.77 -19.71
CA ILE A 55 -10.30 4.72 -20.02
C ILE A 55 -9.12 3.95 -20.63
N VAL A 56 -8.68 2.90 -19.93
CA VAL A 56 -7.59 2.01 -20.36
C VAL A 56 -8.03 0.58 -20.17
N SER A 57 -7.77 -0.31 -21.14
CA SER A 57 -7.92 -1.74 -20.93
C SER A 57 -7.00 -2.55 -21.82
N ALA A 58 -6.58 -3.70 -21.32
CA ALA A 58 -5.89 -4.71 -22.11
C ALA A 58 -6.31 -6.11 -21.68
N THR A 59 -6.11 -7.06 -22.59
CA THR A 59 -6.33 -8.49 -22.29
C THR A 59 -5.00 -9.15 -21.95
N SER A 60 -5.05 -10.18 -21.11
CA SER A 60 -3.93 -11.07 -20.83
C SER A 60 -4.23 -12.50 -21.30
N SER A 61 -3.21 -13.34 -21.35
CA SER A 61 -3.35 -14.73 -21.82
C SER A 61 -4.03 -15.66 -20.82
N GLY A 62 -4.18 -15.23 -19.57
CA GLY A 62 -4.74 -16.04 -18.48
C GLY A 62 -5.08 -15.17 -17.27
N ASP A 63 -5.33 -15.84 -16.19
CA ASP A 63 -5.63 -15.28 -14.88
C ASP A 63 -4.71 -14.11 -14.52
N ASN A 64 -5.31 -13.01 -14.11
CA ASN A 64 -4.66 -11.78 -13.64
C ASN A 64 -5.28 -11.36 -12.31
N GLY A 65 -5.14 -12.23 -11.29
CA GLY A 65 -5.85 -12.10 -10.02
C GLY A 65 -5.41 -10.93 -9.15
N ARG A 66 -4.20 -10.38 -9.35
CA ARG A 66 -3.70 -9.28 -8.51
C ARG A 66 -3.19 -8.11 -9.33
N GLY A 67 -3.39 -6.93 -8.78
CA GLY A 67 -2.86 -5.68 -9.30
C GLY A 67 -2.86 -4.61 -8.23
N LEU A 68 -2.17 -3.51 -8.49
CA LEU A 68 -2.09 -2.34 -7.63
C LEU A 68 -2.17 -1.08 -8.51
N ALA A 69 -2.89 -0.09 -8.01
CA ALA A 69 -2.78 1.29 -8.47
C ALA A 69 -2.12 2.13 -7.38
N ALA A 70 -1.21 3.01 -7.76
CA ALA A 70 -0.49 3.89 -6.85
C ALA A 70 0.09 5.09 -7.60
N ASP A 71 0.17 6.24 -6.96
CA ASP A 71 0.89 7.41 -7.44
C ASP A 71 2.38 7.25 -7.08
N PHE A 72 3.09 6.42 -7.84
CA PHE A 72 4.40 5.87 -7.49
C PHE A 72 5.57 6.55 -8.20
N ILE A 73 5.34 7.05 -9.43
CA ILE A 73 6.36 7.70 -10.26
C ILE A 73 6.08 9.21 -10.32
N PRO A 74 6.79 10.03 -9.54
CA PRO A 74 6.48 11.47 -9.43
C PRO A 74 6.37 12.22 -10.74
N SER A 75 7.14 11.84 -11.76
CA SER A 75 7.13 12.51 -13.07
C SER A 75 5.94 12.16 -13.98
N ASN A 76 5.14 11.16 -13.62
CA ASN A 76 3.90 10.84 -14.33
C ASN A 76 2.75 11.66 -13.74
N GLU A 77 1.79 12.06 -14.55
CA GLU A 77 0.58 12.74 -14.07
C GLU A 77 -0.45 11.70 -13.68
N GLY A 78 -0.87 11.73 -12.41
CA GLY A 78 -1.80 10.77 -11.83
C GLY A 78 -1.15 9.43 -11.49
N TYR A 79 -1.97 8.45 -11.22
CA TYR A 79 -1.53 7.13 -10.77
C TYR A 79 -0.96 6.27 -11.90
N GLU A 80 -0.12 5.36 -11.49
CA GLU A 80 0.26 4.17 -12.24
C GLU A 80 -0.55 2.97 -11.79
N PHE A 81 -0.54 1.94 -12.66
CA PHE A 81 -1.00 0.62 -12.29
C PHE A 81 -0.07 -0.47 -12.82
N TRP A 82 -0.10 -1.60 -12.16
CA TRP A 82 0.56 -2.83 -12.59
C TRP A 82 -0.19 -4.05 -12.06
N SER A 83 0.05 -5.20 -12.65
CA SER A 83 -0.67 -6.42 -12.30
C SER A 83 0.21 -7.65 -12.42
N SER A 84 -0.31 -8.80 -12.03
CA SER A 84 0.38 -10.08 -12.15
C SER A 84 0.58 -10.52 -13.59
N ALA A 85 -0.13 -9.93 -14.58
CA ALA A 85 -0.03 -10.28 -15.98
C ALA A 85 1.30 -9.87 -16.63
N SER A 86 2.00 -8.87 -16.10
CA SER A 86 3.28 -8.40 -16.63
C SER A 86 4.20 -7.85 -15.54
N ASN A 87 5.47 -7.62 -15.92
CA ASN A 87 6.41 -6.94 -15.03
C ASN A 87 6.44 -5.41 -15.24
N SER A 88 5.62 -4.88 -16.12
CA SER A 88 5.62 -3.45 -16.47
C SER A 88 4.69 -2.63 -15.59
N ILE A 89 4.97 -1.34 -15.51
CA ILE A 89 4.14 -0.31 -14.90
C ILE A 89 3.56 0.56 -16.01
N TYR A 90 2.27 0.88 -15.91
CA TYR A 90 1.52 1.63 -16.90
C TYR A 90 0.85 2.85 -16.28
N SER A 91 0.70 3.93 -17.06
CA SER A 91 -0.08 5.11 -16.66
C SER A 91 -1.59 4.79 -16.64
N CYS A 92 -2.30 5.15 -15.58
CA CYS A 92 -3.76 5.02 -15.50
C CYS A 92 -4.47 5.89 -16.53
N SER A 93 -3.95 7.08 -16.80
CA SER A 93 -4.59 8.02 -17.71
C SER A 93 -4.43 7.67 -19.18
N THR A 94 -3.30 7.05 -19.58
CA THR A 94 -2.95 6.86 -21.00
C THR A 94 -2.74 5.41 -21.39
N GLY A 95 -2.52 4.50 -20.45
CA GLY A 95 -2.11 3.13 -20.69
C GLY A 95 -0.68 2.98 -21.23
N ALA A 96 0.10 4.06 -21.28
CA ALA A 96 1.49 4.00 -21.73
C ALA A 96 2.35 3.21 -20.74
N GLU A 97 3.24 2.36 -21.27
CA GLU A 97 4.25 1.69 -20.46
C GLU A 97 5.31 2.71 -20.00
N LEU A 98 5.51 2.82 -18.69
CA LEU A 98 6.46 3.74 -18.08
C LEU A 98 7.74 3.05 -17.63
N LEU A 99 7.64 1.82 -17.11
CA LEU A 99 8.76 1.00 -16.70
C LEU A 99 8.55 -0.46 -17.11
N THR A 100 9.64 -1.17 -17.37
CA THR A 100 9.66 -2.62 -17.68
C THR A 100 9.90 -3.50 -16.45
N SER A 101 9.92 -2.90 -15.27
CA SER A 101 9.99 -3.58 -13.99
C SER A 101 9.02 -2.95 -13.02
N ARG A 102 8.38 -3.75 -12.17
CA ARG A 102 7.42 -3.31 -11.18
C ARG A 102 7.86 -3.66 -9.75
N PRO A 103 7.36 -2.94 -8.72
CA PRO A 103 7.48 -3.34 -7.34
C PRO A 103 6.50 -4.48 -7.00
N ASP A 104 6.31 -4.70 -5.72
CA ASP A 104 5.31 -5.60 -5.16
C ASP A 104 3.88 -5.11 -5.51
N ILE A 105 2.85 -5.96 -5.37
CA ILE A 105 1.54 -5.73 -6.02
C ILE A 105 0.34 -5.71 -5.07
N ASN A 106 0.55 -5.75 -3.76
CA ASN A 106 -0.59 -5.89 -2.86
C ASN A 106 -1.01 -4.59 -2.17
N PHE A 107 -0.07 -3.76 -1.72
CA PHE A 107 -0.39 -2.54 -0.99
C PHE A 107 0.41 -1.34 -1.48
N ARG A 108 -0.24 -0.18 -1.53
CA ARG A 108 0.39 1.14 -1.53
C ARG A 108 0.43 1.67 -0.10
N ILE A 109 1.30 2.60 0.22
CA ILE A 109 1.43 3.20 1.53
C ILE A 109 2.07 4.59 1.44
N TYR A 110 1.66 5.52 2.31
CA TYR A 110 2.42 6.72 2.62
C TYR A 110 3.35 6.44 3.80
N TRP A 111 4.63 6.24 3.53
CA TRP A 111 5.62 5.89 4.55
C TRP A 111 6.77 6.88 4.65
N THR A 112 7.32 7.28 3.52
CA THR A 112 8.38 8.30 3.50
C THR A 112 7.80 9.69 3.73
N GLY A 113 8.64 10.71 3.80
CA GLY A 113 8.16 12.09 3.81
C GLY A 113 7.64 12.58 2.45
N ASP A 114 7.65 11.73 1.42
CA ASP A 114 7.19 12.05 0.07
C ASP A 114 5.67 12.02 -0.03
N PRO A 115 5.03 12.97 -0.75
CA PRO A 115 3.59 12.94 -1.00
C PRO A 115 3.19 12.01 -2.14
N PHE A 116 4.01 11.02 -2.44
CA PHE A 116 3.82 9.96 -3.42
C PHE A 116 3.78 8.61 -2.74
N ASP A 117 3.13 7.65 -3.38
CA ASP A 117 3.00 6.31 -2.84
C ASP A 117 4.33 5.55 -2.81
N GLN A 118 4.51 4.74 -1.79
CA GLN A 118 5.41 3.61 -1.77
C GLN A 118 4.60 2.32 -1.83
N THR A 119 5.26 1.18 -2.04
CA THR A 119 4.60 -0.12 -1.92
C THR A 119 4.98 -0.81 -0.63
N PHE A 120 4.00 -1.45 0.00
CA PHE A 120 4.16 -2.34 1.14
C PHE A 120 3.72 -3.75 0.75
N ASP A 121 4.64 -4.70 0.82
CA ASP A 121 4.42 -6.12 0.54
C ASP A 121 5.67 -6.89 0.97
N GLY A 122 5.85 -8.11 0.50
CA GLY A 122 7.01 -8.89 0.86
C GLY A 122 7.38 -9.95 -0.16
N ARG A 123 8.47 -10.62 0.18
CA ARG A 123 8.91 -11.81 -0.56
C ARG A 123 8.46 -13.05 0.20
N TYR A 124 7.64 -13.85 -0.44
CA TYR A 124 7.28 -15.16 0.09
C TYR A 124 8.50 -16.11 -0.01
N ALA A 125 8.78 -16.79 1.10
CA ALA A 125 9.79 -17.82 1.21
C ALA A 125 9.10 -19.17 1.45
N SER A 126 9.13 -20.07 0.46
CA SER A 126 8.45 -21.36 0.52
C SER A 126 8.98 -22.27 1.63
N GLU A 127 10.26 -22.11 1.99
CA GLU A 127 10.94 -22.87 3.03
C GLU A 127 10.45 -22.55 4.45
N THR A 128 9.98 -21.33 4.67
CA THR A 128 9.46 -20.89 5.98
C THR A 128 7.94 -20.72 5.98
N GLY A 129 7.30 -20.65 4.80
CA GLY A 129 5.89 -20.32 4.68
C GLY A 129 5.55 -18.86 5.02
N LEU A 130 6.55 -17.99 5.13
CA LEU A 130 6.38 -16.60 5.55
C LEU A 130 6.64 -15.64 4.39
N CYS A 131 5.99 -14.51 4.44
CA CYS A 131 6.22 -13.39 3.53
C CYS A 131 6.95 -12.28 4.30
N ALA A 132 8.21 -12.00 3.92
CA ALA A 132 9.03 -11.00 4.59
C ALA A 132 8.60 -9.58 4.19
N PRO A 133 8.00 -8.79 5.11
CA PRO A 133 7.49 -7.46 4.79
C PRO A 133 8.60 -6.48 4.46
N ARG A 134 8.30 -5.61 3.49
CA ARG A 134 9.21 -4.53 3.08
C ARG A 134 8.45 -3.37 2.45
N ILE A 135 9.09 -2.19 2.45
CA ILE A 135 8.64 -1.01 1.72
C ILE A 135 9.60 -0.74 0.57
N ARG A 136 9.04 -0.44 -0.60
CA ARG A 136 9.79 -0.04 -1.78
C ARG A 136 9.30 1.29 -2.31
N ASN A 137 10.22 2.12 -2.77
CA ASN A 137 9.93 3.41 -3.37
C ASN A 137 10.55 3.54 -4.77
N TYR A 138 10.06 4.52 -5.51
CA TYR A 138 10.71 4.97 -6.74
C TYR A 138 11.79 6.00 -6.40
N ASN A 139 13.00 5.79 -6.89
CA ASN A 139 14.10 6.73 -6.75
C ASN A 139 14.22 7.57 -8.03
N THR A 140 13.78 8.82 -7.98
CA THR A 140 13.79 9.73 -9.14
C THR A 140 15.19 9.99 -9.66
N ALA A 141 16.20 10.08 -8.78
CA ALA A 141 17.59 10.35 -9.19
C ALA A 141 18.21 9.19 -9.97
N LYS A 142 17.75 7.96 -9.74
CA LYS A 142 18.24 6.75 -10.42
C LYS A 142 17.28 6.21 -11.48
N GLY A 143 16.04 6.68 -11.50
CA GLY A 143 14.99 6.13 -12.35
C GLY A 143 14.71 4.64 -12.05
N SER A 144 14.75 4.23 -10.78
CA SER A 144 14.70 2.83 -10.38
C SER A 144 13.91 2.60 -9.10
N ILE A 145 13.44 1.37 -8.95
CA ILE A 145 12.72 0.92 -7.76
C ILE A 145 13.73 0.38 -6.76
N ASN A 146 13.68 0.90 -5.52
CA ASN A 146 14.57 0.49 -4.44
C ASN A 146 13.78 -0.11 -3.26
N THR A 147 14.42 -0.93 -2.47
CA THR A 147 13.94 -1.27 -1.13
C THR A 147 14.29 -0.11 -0.21
N PHE A 148 13.28 0.49 0.39
CA PHE A 148 13.43 1.57 1.35
C PHE A 148 13.64 1.01 2.76
N GLN A 149 12.80 0.05 3.16
CA GLN A 149 12.85 -0.58 4.48
C GLN A 149 12.45 -2.05 4.42
N GLU A 150 13.09 -2.88 5.26
CA GLU A 150 12.70 -4.26 5.53
C GLU A 150 12.37 -4.42 7.02
N PHE A 151 11.37 -5.26 7.32
CA PHE A 151 10.86 -5.42 8.69
C PHE A 151 11.36 -6.68 9.39
N THR A 152 12.13 -7.52 8.71
CA THR A 152 12.69 -8.76 9.28
C THR A 152 13.60 -8.54 10.48
N ALA A 153 14.25 -7.37 10.56
CA ALA A 153 15.06 -6.97 11.70
C ALA A 153 14.28 -6.86 13.02
N TYR A 154 12.94 -6.76 12.93
CA TYR A 154 12.06 -6.60 14.09
C TYR A 154 11.37 -7.92 14.50
N GLY A 155 12.00 -9.06 14.25
CA GLY A 155 11.49 -10.36 14.68
C GLY A 155 10.48 -11.00 13.74
N THR A 156 10.60 -10.76 12.45
CA THR A 156 9.79 -11.36 11.38
C THR A 156 8.30 -11.33 11.67
N PRO A 157 7.65 -10.17 11.53
CA PRO A 157 6.22 -10.06 11.76
C PRO A 157 5.44 -10.97 10.81
N SER A 158 4.35 -11.52 11.29
CA SER A 158 3.42 -12.34 10.51
C SER A 158 2.42 -11.45 9.77
N THR A 159 1.89 -11.97 8.68
CA THR A 159 0.91 -11.28 7.83
C THR A 159 -0.43 -12.00 7.85
N CYS A 160 -1.50 -11.30 7.49
CA CYS A 160 -2.83 -11.89 7.40
C CYS A 160 -2.99 -12.88 6.25
N ASN A 161 -2.04 -12.90 5.32
CA ASN A 161 -2.01 -13.85 4.20
C ASN A 161 -0.58 -14.38 4.03
N THR A 162 -0.40 -15.68 4.09
CA THR A 162 0.91 -16.34 4.08
C THR A 162 1.76 -16.01 2.85
N THR A 163 1.14 -15.78 1.69
CA THR A 163 1.85 -15.53 0.42
C THR A 163 2.02 -14.04 0.09
N LYS A 164 1.44 -13.16 0.90
CA LYS A 164 1.43 -11.71 0.72
C LYS A 164 1.68 -11.03 2.07
N ALA A 165 2.42 -9.93 2.09
CA ALA A 165 2.66 -9.19 3.33
C ALA A 165 1.48 -8.26 3.66
N THR A 166 0.27 -8.81 3.70
CA THR A 166 -0.92 -8.01 4.04
C THR A 166 -1.00 -7.79 5.55
N PRO A 167 -1.16 -6.53 6.02
CA PRO A 167 -1.22 -6.21 7.44
C PRO A 167 -2.59 -6.55 8.03
N CYS A 168 -2.68 -6.56 9.37
CA CYS A 168 -3.97 -6.56 10.07
C CYS A 168 -4.72 -5.26 9.83
N LEU A 169 -3.98 -4.16 9.79
CA LEU A 169 -4.48 -2.82 9.50
C LEU A 169 -3.35 -1.98 8.91
N GLN A 170 -3.67 -1.16 7.92
CA GLN A 170 -2.89 -0.03 7.45
C GLN A 170 -3.77 1.20 7.50
N ALA A 171 -3.37 2.21 8.26
CA ALA A 171 -4.13 3.45 8.41
C ALA A 171 -3.26 4.57 8.96
N ASP A 172 -3.63 5.82 8.69
CA ASP A 172 -3.13 7.00 9.41
C ASP A 172 -3.76 7.04 10.82
N ILE A 173 -3.17 6.28 11.76
CA ILE A 173 -3.65 6.13 13.13
C ILE A 173 -3.19 7.32 14.00
N LEU A 174 -1.98 7.81 13.75
CA LEU A 174 -1.38 8.90 14.52
C LEU A 174 -1.85 10.28 14.05
N GLY A 175 -2.48 10.37 12.87
CA GLY A 175 -3.03 11.59 12.32
C GLY A 175 -1.98 12.53 11.74
N ASP A 176 -0.84 12.01 11.32
CA ASP A 176 0.24 12.76 10.72
C ASP A 176 0.36 12.58 9.20
N TRP A 177 -0.67 11.98 8.58
CA TRP A 177 -0.86 11.60 7.20
C TRP A 177 0.01 10.44 6.69
N ARG A 178 1.02 10.04 7.41
CA ARG A 178 1.72 8.79 7.11
C ARG A 178 0.98 7.64 7.78
N GLU A 179 1.08 6.48 7.17
CA GLU A 179 0.24 5.35 7.58
C GLU A 179 1.01 4.40 8.48
N GLU A 180 0.41 4.01 9.59
CA GLU A 180 0.90 2.94 10.44
C GLU A 180 0.53 1.58 9.86
N ILE A 181 1.40 0.60 10.14
CA ILE A 181 1.22 -0.80 9.78
C ILE A 181 1.05 -1.60 11.06
N VAL A 182 -0.10 -2.26 11.22
CA VAL A 182 -0.36 -3.16 12.33
C VAL A 182 -0.19 -4.60 11.84
N MET A 183 0.69 -5.33 12.49
CA MET A 183 0.98 -6.75 12.23
C MET A 183 0.98 -7.52 13.54
N PHE A 184 1.20 -8.82 13.47
CA PHE A 184 1.31 -9.66 14.64
C PHE A 184 2.51 -10.60 14.52
N ARG A 185 2.92 -11.18 15.65
CA ARG A 185 3.93 -12.22 15.70
C ARG A 185 3.47 -13.29 16.69
N HIS A 186 3.51 -14.55 16.26
CA HIS A 186 3.40 -15.68 17.16
C HIS A 186 4.73 -15.92 17.86
N GLU A 187 4.68 -16.22 19.15
CA GLU A 187 5.90 -16.47 19.94
C GLU A 187 6.53 -17.82 19.57
N ASP A 188 5.74 -18.84 19.28
CA ASP A 188 6.21 -20.21 19.01
C ASP A 188 5.50 -20.80 17.77
N ASP A 189 5.95 -20.52 16.57
CA ASP A 189 5.53 -21.17 15.30
C ASP A 189 4.03 -21.52 15.21
N TYR A 190 3.16 -20.61 15.65
CA TYR A 190 1.69 -20.81 15.72
C TYR A 190 1.22 -21.91 16.69
N SER A 191 2.10 -22.44 17.54
CA SER A 191 1.79 -23.49 18.50
C SER A 191 1.34 -22.98 19.87
N SER A 192 1.56 -21.69 20.17
CA SER A 192 1.14 -21.04 21.41
C SER A 192 -0.04 -20.10 21.18
N ASP A 193 -0.85 -19.91 22.22
CA ASP A 193 -1.92 -18.91 22.24
C ASP A 193 -1.36 -17.48 22.45
N GLN A 194 -0.03 -17.32 22.54
CA GLN A 194 0.62 -16.04 22.75
C GLN A 194 0.93 -15.37 21.41
N CYS A 195 0.53 -14.12 21.31
CA CYS A 195 0.71 -13.30 20.14
C CYS A 195 1.16 -11.90 20.58
N THR A 196 2.14 -11.35 19.87
CA THR A 196 2.54 -9.95 20.03
C THR A 196 1.91 -9.12 18.92
N LEU A 197 1.18 -8.07 19.28
CA LEU A 197 0.74 -7.06 18.33
C LEU A 197 1.89 -6.10 18.08
N MET A 198 2.21 -5.85 16.81
CA MET A 198 3.29 -4.98 16.38
C MET A 198 2.69 -3.80 15.60
N ILE A 199 2.99 -2.59 16.04
CA ILE A 199 2.58 -1.38 15.34
C ILE A 199 3.85 -0.68 14.86
N PHE A 200 3.95 -0.48 13.57
CA PHE A 200 5.07 0.20 12.93
C PHE A 200 4.62 1.58 12.47
N SER A 201 5.36 2.60 12.86
CA SER A 201 5.25 3.97 12.34
C SER A 201 6.57 4.40 11.72
N THR A 202 6.52 5.36 10.83
CA THR A 202 7.73 5.88 10.19
C THR A 202 8.41 6.94 11.05
N PRO A 203 9.76 6.94 11.17
CA PRO A 203 10.50 8.02 11.79
C PRO A 203 10.86 9.14 10.78
N GLU A 204 10.49 8.98 9.51
CA GLU A 204 10.86 9.95 8.48
C GLU A 204 10.20 11.30 8.76
N GLU A 205 10.99 12.36 8.71
CA GLU A 205 10.47 13.72 8.82
C GLU A 205 9.83 14.15 7.51
N THR A 206 8.80 15.00 7.61
CA THR A 206 8.17 15.62 6.45
C THR A 206 7.92 17.11 6.71
N GLU A 207 8.08 17.92 5.68
CA GLU A 207 7.72 19.34 5.69
C GLU A 207 6.25 19.58 5.31
N TYR A 208 5.59 18.58 4.75
CA TYR A 208 4.21 18.69 4.28
C TYR A 208 3.23 18.61 5.45
N LYS A 209 2.27 19.51 5.44
CA LYS A 209 1.16 19.54 6.40
C LYS A 209 -0.11 19.12 5.69
N VAL A 210 -0.51 17.90 5.94
CA VAL A 210 -1.71 17.30 5.38
C VAL A 210 -2.68 17.03 6.54
N PRO A 211 -3.99 17.25 6.36
CA PRO A 211 -4.99 16.79 7.32
C PRO A 211 -4.86 15.29 7.57
N CYS A 212 -5.33 14.81 8.72
CA CYS A 212 -5.42 13.37 8.97
C CYS A 212 -6.18 12.69 7.83
N LEU A 213 -5.60 11.65 7.23
CA LEU A 213 -6.21 10.98 6.09
C LEU A 213 -7.59 10.40 6.42
N MET A 214 -7.85 10.11 7.70
CA MET A 214 -9.16 9.69 8.19
C MET A 214 -10.25 10.77 8.06
N GLU A 215 -9.91 12.02 7.71
CA GLU A 215 -10.91 13.03 7.37
C GLU A 215 -11.51 12.81 5.98
N ASP A 216 -10.80 12.15 5.08
CA ASP A 216 -11.31 11.76 3.77
C ASP A 216 -12.31 10.60 3.89
N HIS A 217 -13.48 10.75 3.22
CA HIS A 217 -14.52 9.74 3.26
C HIS A 217 -14.13 8.45 2.51
N ILE A 218 -13.46 8.59 1.37
CA ILE A 218 -13.03 7.44 0.55
C ILE A 218 -11.99 6.64 1.31
N TYR A 219 -11.04 7.32 1.94
CA TYR A 219 -10.02 6.69 2.77
C TYR A 219 -10.62 5.90 3.94
N ARG A 220 -11.58 6.51 4.69
CA ARG A 220 -12.29 5.82 5.78
C ARG A 220 -13.04 4.58 5.30
N MET A 221 -13.67 4.66 4.13
CA MET A 221 -14.34 3.50 3.55
C MET A 221 -13.33 2.40 3.20
N GLY A 222 -12.17 2.78 2.65
CA GLY A 222 -11.04 1.87 2.41
C GLY A 222 -10.61 1.13 3.68
N ILE A 223 -10.45 1.86 4.79
CA ILE A 223 -10.12 1.27 6.10
C ILE A 223 -11.23 0.33 6.58
N ALA A 224 -12.50 0.74 6.47
CA ALA A 224 -13.62 -0.06 6.98
C ALA A 224 -13.77 -1.42 6.29
N TRP A 225 -13.40 -1.53 5.02
CA TRP A 225 -13.52 -2.79 4.26
C TRP A 225 -12.19 -3.49 3.98
N GLN A 226 -11.08 -2.94 4.48
CA GLN A 226 -9.71 -3.43 4.22
C GLN A 226 -9.55 -4.94 4.45
N ASN A 227 -10.24 -5.50 5.45
CA ASN A 227 -10.19 -6.92 5.80
C ASN A 227 -11.51 -7.66 5.54
N SER A 228 -12.44 -7.08 4.76
CA SER A 228 -13.76 -7.71 4.54
C SER A 228 -13.70 -8.87 3.55
N SER A 229 -12.68 -8.93 2.70
CA SER A 229 -12.44 -9.96 1.71
C SER A 229 -10.94 -10.13 1.55
N TYR A 230 -10.38 -10.09 0.35
CA TYR A 230 -8.95 -9.89 0.19
C TYR A 230 -8.56 -8.51 0.70
N ASN A 231 -7.47 -8.44 1.47
CA ASN A 231 -6.95 -7.18 1.95
C ASN A 231 -6.62 -6.24 0.79
N GLN A 232 -7.10 -5.00 0.89
CA GLN A 232 -6.84 -3.95 -0.08
C GLN A 232 -6.28 -2.72 0.65
N PRO A 233 -5.34 -1.97 0.05
CA PRO A 233 -4.87 -0.73 0.63
C PRO A 233 -5.97 0.34 0.57
N PRO A 234 -6.06 1.23 1.57
CA PRO A 234 -6.90 2.41 1.47
C PRO A 234 -6.35 3.40 0.44
N HIS A 235 -7.22 4.19 -0.16
CA HIS A 235 -6.88 5.27 -1.08
C HIS A 235 -7.58 6.55 -0.68
N LEU A 236 -6.99 7.71 -1.05
CA LEU A 236 -7.62 9.01 -0.94
C LEU A 236 -8.62 9.24 -2.09
N GLY A 237 -9.65 10.03 -1.82
CA GLY A 237 -10.58 10.53 -2.84
C GLY A 237 -10.06 11.73 -3.62
N TYR A 238 -8.78 12.05 -3.50
CA TYR A 238 -8.12 13.15 -4.21
C TYR A 238 -6.63 12.84 -4.39
N SER A 239 -5.99 13.48 -5.35
CA SER A 239 -4.55 13.39 -5.55
C SER A 239 -3.81 14.23 -4.53
N LEU A 240 -2.97 13.60 -3.70
CA LEU A 240 -2.20 14.30 -2.68
C LEU A 240 -1.15 15.25 -3.25
N PRO A 241 -0.37 14.89 -4.31
CA PRO A 241 0.56 15.83 -4.91
C PRO A 241 -0.11 17.07 -5.50
N GLU A 242 -1.26 16.93 -6.16
CA GLU A 242 -2.02 18.08 -6.69
C GLU A 242 -2.57 18.95 -5.56
N PHE A 243 -3.10 18.34 -4.50
CA PHE A 243 -3.55 19.06 -3.29
C PHE A 243 -2.44 19.92 -2.68
N LEU A 244 -1.21 19.41 -2.69
CA LEU A 244 -0.02 20.13 -2.17
C LEU A 244 0.63 21.06 -3.17
N GLY A 245 0.20 21.08 -4.44
CA GLY A 245 0.79 21.89 -5.50
C GLY A 245 2.21 21.46 -5.89
N ILE A 246 2.49 20.17 -5.84
CA ILE A 246 3.81 19.61 -6.14
C ILE A 246 4.15 19.76 -7.63
N ASP A 247 5.33 20.29 -7.93
CA ASP A 247 5.89 20.23 -9.28
C ASP A 247 6.50 18.84 -9.52
N ARG A 248 5.73 17.96 -10.14
CA ARG A 248 6.11 16.59 -10.45
C ARG A 248 7.38 16.48 -11.31
N ALA A 249 7.62 17.44 -12.18
CA ALA A 249 8.74 17.40 -13.13
C ALA A 249 10.10 17.56 -12.44
N THR A 250 10.13 18.24 -11.29
CA THR A 250 11.37 18.54 -10.55
C THR A 250 11.45 17.80 -9.21
N TYR A 251 10.44 17.03 -8.86
CA TYR A 251 10.39 16.34 -7.58
C TYR A 251 11.50 15.29 -7.42
N VAL A 252 12.12 15.28 -6.25
CA VAL A 252 13.16 14.32 -5.88
C VAL A 252 12.71 13.53 -4.66
N THR A 253 12.53 12.22 -4.84
CA THR A 253 12.09 11.31 -3.79
C THR A 253 13.15 11.10 -2.71
N HIS A 254 12.71 10.81 -1.50
CA HIS A 254 13.60 10.37 -0.43
C HIS A 254 14.37 9.12 -0.86
N THR A 255 15.64 9.11 -0.53
CA THR A 255 16.47 7.91 -0.70
C THR A 255 16.24 6.96 0.48
N ALA A 256 16.54 5.68 0.25
CA ALA A 256 16.42 4.68 1.31
C ALA A 256 17.05 5.16 2.61
N ASN A 257 16.31 5.04 3.70
CA ASN A 257 16.82 5.30 5.03
C ASN A 257 17.89 4.26 5.41
N ASN A 258 18.80 4.63 6.29
CA ASN A 258 19.56 3.64 7.03
C ASN A 258 18.56 2.95 7.96
N ALA A 259 18.21 1.71 7.66
CA ALA A 259 17.29 0.95 8.50
C ALA A 259 17.71 1.09 9.97
N PRO A 260 16.78 1.40 10.87
CA PRO A 260 17.12 1.47 12.29
C PRO A 260 17.67 0.12 12.72
N GLU A 261 18.71 0.14 13.57
CA GLU A 261 19.14 -1.08 14.23
C GLU A 261 17.96 -1.63 15.06
N ALA A 262 17.66 -2.90 14.88
CA ALA A 262 16.67 -3.56 15.70
C ALA A 262 17.07 -3.43 17.18
N PRO A 263 16.13 -3.25 18.11
CA PRO A 263 16.42 -3.31 19.53
C PRO A 263 17.21 -4.59 19.84
N ALA A 264 18.31 -4.48 20.55
CA ALA A 264 19.19 -5.60 20.85
C ALA A 264 18.49 -6.74 21.60
N GLU A 265 17.42 -6.44 22.30
CA GLU A 265 16.53 -7.39 22.98
C GLU A 265 15.09 -6.86 22.94
N MET A 266 14.16 -7.71 22.54
CA MET A 266 12.73 -7.45 22.75
C MET A 266 12.46 -7.55 24.25
N PRO A 267 11.87 -6.53 24.89
CA PRO A 267 11.64 -6.60 26.34
C PRO A 267 10.72 -7.78 26.67
N ASP A 268 11.20 -8.64 27.54
CA ASP A 268 10.45 -9.77 28.08
C ASP A 268 9.65 -9.30 29.30
N ASN A 269 8.34 -9.27 29.19
CA ASN A 269 7.47 -9.01 30.34
C ASN A 269 6.76 -10.30 30.76
N PRO A 270 7.34 -11.05 31.70
CA PRO A 270 6.77 -12.32 32.14
C PRO A 270 5.42 -12.19 32.89
N ASP A 271 5.00 -11.01 33.24
CA ASP A 271 3.75 -10.72 33.97
C ASP A 271 2.59 -10.27 33.08
N GLY A 272 2.79 -10.23 31.75
CA GLY A 272 1.76 -9.80 30.80
C GLY A 272 1.47 -8.30 30.81
N SER A 273 2.28 -7.48 31.46
CA SER A 273 2.16 -6.03 31.40
C SER A 273 2.65 -5.49 30.04
N TYR A 274 2.08 -4.37 29.60
CA TYR A 274 2.52 -3.70 28.39
C TYR A 274 3.88 -3.07 28.58
N ASN A 275 4.83 -3.38 27.71
CA ASN A 275 6.01 -2.54 27.56
C ASN A 275 5.73 -1.49 26.49
N GLU A 276 5.42 -0.31 26.93
CA GLU A 276 5.42 0.87 26.09
C GLU A 276 6.89 1.29 25.89
N VAL A 277 7.48 0.88 24.77
CA VAL A 277 8.75 1.51 24.35
C VAL A 277 8.35 2.81 23.67
N LEU A 278 8.24 3.86 24.47
CA LEU A 278 8.13 5.20 23.96
C LEU A 278 9.48 5.56 23.33
N ALA A 279 9.52 5.57 22.00
CA ALA A 279 10.63 6.13 21.28
C ALA A 279 10.83 7.59 21.74
N THR A 280 12.00 7.90 22.25
CA THR A 280 12.37 9.29 22.53
C THR A 280 12.57 9.97 21.17
N PRO A 281 11.94 11.12 20.89
CA PRO A 281 12.16 11.83 19.64
C PRO A 281 13.67 12.04 19.41
N GLY A 282 14.22 11.40 18.37
CA GLY A 282 15.62 11.51 17.96
C GLY A 282 16.53 10.32 18.27
N GLU A 283 16.14 9.36 19.09
CA GLU A 283 17.01 8.23 19.47
C GLU A 283 16.46 6.85 19.09
N ASP A 284 15.15 6.70 18.90
CA ASP A 284 14.56 5.43 18.52
C ASP A 284 13.55 5.57 17.38
N LYS A 285 13.49 4.59 16.54
CA LYS A 285 12.94 4.71 15.20
C LYS A 285 11.63 3.90 15.05
N GLY A 286 10.70 4.17 15.96
CA GLY A 286 9.30 3.94 15.67
C GLY A 286 8.81 2.49 15.67
N VAL A 287 9.31 1.63 16.57
CA VAL A 287 8.65 0.33 16.82
C VAL A 287 8.04 0.34 18.21
N VAL A 288 6.71 0.28 18.27
CA VAL A 288 5.99 0.01 19.53
C VAL A 288 5.62 -1.47 19.54
N VAL A 289 6.10 -2.20 20.52
CA VAL A 289 5.76 -3.61 20.70
C VAL A 289 4.95 -3.76 21.98
N GLY A 290 3.69 -4.16 21.83
CA GLY A 290 2.82 -4.51 22.95
C GLY A 290 2.54 -6.02 22.97
N LYS A 291 2.62 -6.66 24.13
CA LYS A 291 2.10 -8.01 24.35
C LYS A 291 0.67 -7.91 24.90
N CYS A 292 -0.26 -8.65 24.29
CA CYS A 292 -1.60 -8.89 24.83
C CYS A 292 -1.62 -10.17 25.67
#